data_9b8f3d8318ae12ae77f412b3e5a08068
#
_entry.id   9b8f3d8318ae12ae77f412b3e5a08068
#
_cell.length_a   1.000
_cell.length_b   1.000
_cell.length_c   1.000
_cell.angle_alpha   90.00
_cell.angle_beta   90.00
_cell.angle_gamma   90.00
#
_symmetry.space_group_name_H-M   'P 1'
#
loop_
_entity.id
_entity.type
_entity.pdbx_description
1 polymer ?
#
loop_
_entity_poly.entity_id
_entity_poly.type
_entity_poly.pdbx_seq_one_letter_code
_entity_poly.pdbx_strand_id
1 'polypeptide(L)'
;MMKHIPIFLFLFFASCEAQEKQNDIALQDEVVKYKFETVASGISNPWGMTWLPDGTLLVTEKSGNLYQIQKGVKTEIKNVPKVYNRGQGGLLDIAAHPNYAQNGWIYITYASSDGEGDGGNTKLIRAKLENGGLTSIESLYKAGPNTTKGQHFGSRIVFDKEGYLYFTAGERGETFVNPQDITRDNGKIYRLNDDGSIPKDNPFVGQKNAKEAIYTFGNRNPQGLAMHPETGKIWEHEHGPQGGDEINIVKKGANYGWADVTYGIDYDGKSISTMTEKEGVENPIYYWLPSIAPSGMAFVTSDKY
;
A
#
# COMPACT_ATOMS: atom_id res chain seq x y z
N MET A 1 -32.82 71.24 -46.54
CA MET A 1 -33.31 69.98 -45.90
C MET A 1 -32.24 68.93 -46.05
N MET A 2 -31.37 68.82 -45.11
CA MET A 2 -30.33 67.78 -45.09
C MET A 2 -30.77 66.67 -44.16
N LYS A 3 -30.91 65.43 -44.68
CA LYS A 3 -31.24 64.24 -43.92
C LYS A 3 -29.95 63.61 -43.37
N HIS A 4 -29.83 63.58 -42.05
CA HIS A 4 -28.78 62.84 -41.38
C HIS A 4 -29.11 61.35 -41.38
N ILE A 5 -28.17 60.52 -41.87
CA ILE A 5 -28.20 59.07 -41.78
C ILE A 5 -27.28 58.70 -40.63
N PRO A 6 -27.71 57.95 -39.60
CA PRO A 6 -26.80 57.47 -38.58
C PRO A 6 -26.08 56.23 -39.05
N ILE A 7 -24.74 56.24 -38.97
CA ILE A 7 -23.87 55.10 -39.22
C ILE A 7 -23.87 54.25 -37.95
N PHE A 8 -24.44 53.04 -38.02
CA PHE A 8 -24.29 52.03 -36.99
C PHE A 8 -22.94 51.29 -37.18
N LEU A 9 -22.03 51.50 -36.22
CA LEU A 9 -20.77 50.78 -36.14
C LEU A 9 -21.02 49.43 -35.47
N PHE A 10 -21.03 48.31 -36.23
CA PHE A 10 -21.06 46.98 -35.68
C PHE A 10 -19.63 46.58 -35.26
N LEU A 11 -19.39 46.54 -33.95
CA LEU A 11 -18.22 45.92 -33.36
C LEU A 11 -18.42 44.38 -33.35
N PHE A 12 -17.69 43.70 -34.23
CA PHE A 12 -17.55 42.26 -34.17
C PHE A 12 -16.59 41.91 -33.03
N PHE A 13 -17.13 41.40 -31.93
CA PHE A 13 -16.32 40.66 -30.96
C PHE A 13 -16.05 39.25 -31.54
N ALA A 14 -14.84 39.03 -32.00
CA ALA A 14 -14.35 37.69 -32.24
C ALA A 14 -14.02 37.04 -30.92
N SER A 15 -14.95 36.23 -30.39
CA SER A 15 -14.66 35.31 -29.31
C SER A 15 -13.77 34.21 -29.88
N CYS A 16 -12.52 34.20 -29.44
CA CYS A 16 -11.60 33.09 -29.67
C CYS A 16 -12.04 31.97 -28.71
N GLU A 17 -12.93 31.05 -29.13
CA GLU A 17 -13.16 29.78 -28.46
C GLU A 17 -11.94 28.92 -28.72
N ALA A 18 -11.09 28.80 -27.71
CA ALA A 18 -10.08 27.76 -27.63
C ALA A 18 -10.83 26.42 -27.52
N GLN A 19 -10.96 25.73 -28.64
CA GLN A 19 -11.49 24.38 -28.69
C GLN A 19 -10.44 23.47 -28.08
N GLU A 20 -10.61 23.13 -26.78
CA GLU A 20 -9.89 22.01 -26.17
C GLU A 20 -10.19 20.76 -27.01
N LYS A 21 -9.18 20.28 -27.72
CA LYS A 21 -9.21 18.94 -28.29
C LYS A 21 -9.21 17.95 -27.13
N GLN A 22 -10.38 17.57 -26.68
CA GLN A 22 -10.60 16.37 -25.90
C GLN A 22 -10.18 15.21 -26.82
N ASN A 23 -9.01 14.66 -26.59
CA ASN A 23 -8.64 13.39 -27.20
C ASN A 23 -9.57 12.32 -26.56
N ASP A 24 -10.71 12.10 -27.15
CA ASP A 24 -11.51 10.92 -26.97
C ASP A 24 -10.66 9.73 -27.47
N ILE A 25 -9.86 9.15 -26.59
CA ILE A 25 -9.39 7.79 -26.75
C ILE A 25 -10.67 6.96 -26.61
N ALA A 26 -11.30 6.66 -27.73
CA ALA A 26 -12.33 5.63 -27.80
C ALA A 26 -11.65 4.32 -27.36
N LEU A 27 -11.77 3.99 -26.09
CA LEU A 27 -11.57 2.62 -25.62
C LEU A 27 -12.59 1.79 -26.40
N GLN A 28 -12.11 1.09 -27.43
CA GLN A 28 -12.90 0.02 -28.03
C GLN A 28 -13.13 -0.96 -26.89
N ASP A 29 -14.36 -1.03 -26.39
CA ASP A 29 -14.84 -2.07 -25.50
C ASP A 29 -14.79 -3.43 -26.25
N GLU A 30 -13.58 -3.99 -26.37
CA GLU A 30 -13.50 -5.44 -26.52
C GLU A 30 -14.02 -6.01 -25.22
N VAL A 31 -15.22 -6.59 -25.27
CA VAL A 31 -15.80 -7.33 -24.14
C VAL A 31 -14.91 -8.53 -23.88
N VAL A 32 -13.91 -8.36 -23.03
CA VAL A 32 -13.03 -9.46 -22.61
C VAL A 32 -13.91 -10.47 -21.89
N LYS A 33 -14.14 -11.61 -22.53
CA LYS A 33 -14.86 -12.72 -21.92
C LYS A 33 -13.91 -13.42 -20.95
N TYR A 34 -14.12 -13.22 -19.65
CA TYR A 34 -13.39 -13.94 -18.60
C TYR A 34 -14.33 -14.90 -17.86
N LYS A 35 -13.77 -15.98 -17.36
CA LYS A 35 -14.43 -16.98 -16.52
C LYS A 35 -13.82 -16.94 -15.13
N PHE A 36 -14.66 -16.91 -14.11
CA PHE A 36 -14.22 -17.07 -12.73
C PHE A 36 -14.10 -18.57 -12.39
N GLU A 37 -13.00 -18.96 -11.80
CA GLU A 37 -12.79 -20.30 -11.27
C GLU A 37 -12.50 -20.22 -9.77
N THR A 38 -13.22 -21.01 -8.97
CA THR A 38 -12.99 -21.12 -7.54
C THR A 38 -11.74 -21.95 -7.28
N VAL A 39 -10.68 -21.33 -6.74
CA VAL A 39 -9.44 -22.02 -6.37
C VAL A 39 -9.59 -22.71 -5.00
N ALA A 40 -10.24 -22.05 -4.05
CA ALA A 40 -10.52 -22.58 -2.72
C ALA A 40 -11.73 -21.88 -2.09
N SER A 41 -12.32 -22.53 -1.08
CA SER A 41 -13.45 -22.00 -0.32
C SER A 41 -13.24 -22.17 1.19
N GLY A 42 -14.12 -21.56 2.00
CA GLY A 42 -14.08 -21.69 3.45
C GLY A 42 -12.92 -20.96 4.11
N ILE A 43 -12.51 -19.79 3.56
CA ILE A 43 -11.62 -18.80 4.20
C ILE A 43 -12.48 -17.56 4.45
N SER A 44 -12.62 -17.17 5.70
CA SER A 44 -13.62 -16.16 6.09
C SER A 44 -13.25 -14.74 5.67
N ASN A 45 -12.03 -14.34 5.95
CA ASN A 45 -11.48 -13.02 5.62
C ASN A 45 -10.05 -13.19 5.08
N PRO A 46 -9.90 -13.66 3.82
CA PRO A 46 -8.57 -13.75 3.20
C PRO A 46 -7.97 -12.34 3.10
N TRP A 47 -6.72 -12.19 3.53
CA TRP A 47 -6.08 -10.88 3.53
C TRP A 47 -4.94 -10.78 2.52
N GLY A 48 -3.96 -11.68 2.59
CA GLY A 48 -2.83 -11.75 1.68
C GLY A 48 -2.67 -13.15 1.11
N MET A 49 -1.99 -13.24 -0.03
CA MET A 49 -1.69 -14.52 -0.67
C MET A 49 -0.40 -14.46 -1.47
N THR A 50 0.29 -15.61 -1.58
CA THR A 50 1.48 -15.77 -2.42
C THR A 50 1.55 -17.18 -2.99
N TRP A 51 2.06 -17.29 -4.21
CA TRP A 51 2.34 -18.57 -4.85
C TRP A 51 3.77 -19.02 -4.56
N LEU A 52 3.93 -20.26 -4.19
CA LEU A 52 5.24 -20.93 -4.13
C LEU A 52 5.61 -21.50 -5.50
N PRO A 53 6.90 -21.72 -5.79
CA PRO A 53 7.36 -22.22 -7.09
C PRO A 53 6.79 -23.61 -7.48
N ASP A 54 6.36 -24.41 -6.52
CA ASP A 54 5.73 -25.71 -6.74
C ASP A 54 4.23 -25.64 -7.06
N GLY A 55 3.66 -24.43 -7.15
CA GLY A 55 2.25 -24.18 -7.40
C GLY A 55 1.37 -24.23 -6.14
N THR A 56 1.95 -24.32 -4.95
CA THR A 56 1.23 -24.18 -3.69
C THR A 56 0.85 -22.71 -3.48
N LEU A 57 -0.43 -22.44 -3.20
CA LEU A 57 -0.90 -21.12 -2.80
C LEU A 57 -0.94 -21.03 -1.28
N LEU A 58 -0.29 -20.02 -0.71
CA LEU A 58 -0.41 -19.66 0.70
C LEU A 58 -1.42 -18.50 0.83
N VAL A 59 -2.33 -18.60 1.80
CA VAL A 59 -3.35 -17.58 2.07
C VAL A 59 -3.43 -17.31 3.56
N THR A 60 -3.30 -16.05 3.94
CA THR A 60 -3.56 -15.59 5.30
C THR A 60 -5.04 -15.31 5.50
N GLU A 61 -5.56 -15.67 6.65
CA GLU A 61 -6.88 -15.27 7.13
C GLU A 61 -6.70 -14.29 8.30
N LYS A 62 -7.37 -13.16 8.23
CA LYS A 62 -7.23 -12.06 9.20
C LYS A 62 -7.36 -12.50 10.66
N SER A 63 -8.17 -13.52 10.95
CA SER A 63 -8.37 -14.09 12.28
C SER A 63 -7.12 -14.70 12.92
N GLY A 64 -6.09 -15.02 12.12
CA GLY A 64 -4.82 -15.60 12.57
C GLY A 64 -4.49 -16.94 11.95
N ASN A 65 -5.33 -17.47 11.06
CA ASN A 65 -5.06 -18.74 10.37
C ASN A 65 -4.25 -18.49 9.09
N LEU A 66 -3.35 -19.42 8.81
CA LEU A 66 -2.60 -19.49 7.57
C LEU A 66 -2.92 -20.83 6.89
N TYR A 67 -3.25 -20.76 5.60
CA TYR A 67 -3.58 -21.95 4.82
C TYR A 67 -2.60 -22.14 3.67
N GLN A 68 -2.30 -23.40 3.37
CA GLN A 68 -1.76 -23.82 2.09
C GLN A 68 -2.87 -24.49 1.26
N ILE A 69 -2.87 -24.18 -0.03
CA ILE A 69 -3.81 -24.77 -1.00
C ILE A 69 -2.98 -25.40 -2.10
N GLN A 70 -3.06 -26.72 -2.22
CA GLN A 70 -2.36 -27.48 -3.24
C GLN A 70 -3.34 -28.40 -3.95
N LYS A 71 -3.42 -28.30 -5.28
CA LYS A 71 -4.37 -29.08 -6.11
C LYS A 71 -5.82 -29.02 -5.59
N GLY A 72 -6.25 -27.84 -5.15
CA GLY A 72 -7.59 -27.61 -4.62
C GLY A 72 -7.82 -28.08 -3.17
N VAL A 73 -6.84 -28.70 -2.53
CA VAL A 73 -6.93 -29.13 -1.12
C VAL A 73 -6.39 -28.04 -0.22
N LYS A 74 -7.24 -27.52 0.66
CA LYS A 74 -6.88 -26.53 1.70
C LYS A 74 -6.44 -27.25 2.97
N THR A 75 -5.26 -26.90 3.49
CA THR A 75 -4.71 -27.42 4.74
C THR A 75 -4.25 -26.25 5.60
N GLU A 76 -4.57 -26.28 6.90
CA GLU A 76 -4.10 -25.27 7.85
C GLU A 76 -2.63 -25.48 8.22
N ILE A 77 -1.85 -24.40 8.23
CA ILE A 77 -0.45 -24.37 8.62
C ILE A 77 -0.36 -24.10 10.12
N LYS A 78 0.42 -24.91 10.82
CA LYS A 78 0.60 -24.83 12.28
C LYS A 78 1.66 -23.78 12.66
N ASN A 79 1.73 -23.47 13.97
CA ASN A 79 2.73 -22.60 14.58
C ASN A 79 2.71 -21.15 14.07
N VAL A 80 1.57 -20.69 13.57
CA VAL A 80 1.38 -19.27 13.22
C VAL A 80 1.40 -18.43 14.50
N PRO A 81 2.12 -17.30 14.53
CA PRO A 81 2.15 -16.43 15.71
C PRO A 81 0.76 -15.93 16.09
N LYS A 82 0.54 -15.76 17.40
CA LYS A 82 -0.70 -15.15 17.90
C LYS A 82 -0.81 -13.70 17.42
N VAL A 83 -1.96 -13.34 16.86
CA VAL A 83 -2.21 -12.01 16.31
C VAL A 83 -3.09 -11.16 17.23
N TYR A 84 -2.91 -9.84 17.15
CA TYR A 84 -3.83 -8.86 17.71
C TYR A 84 -4.98 -8.64 16.71
N ASN A 85 -6.05 -9.44 16.85
CA ASN A 85 -7.20 -9.41 15.94
C ASN A 85 -8.24 -8.39 16.41
N ARG A 86 -8.03 -7.11 16.11
CA ARG A 86 -8.97 -6.03 16.42
C ARG A 86 -9.07 -5.03 15.28
N GLY A 87 -10.30 -4.67 14.88
CA GLY A 87 -10.54 -3.76 13.75
C GLY A 87 -9.92 -4.29 12.46
N GLN A 88 -8.99 -3.56 11.88
CA GLN A 88 -8.24 -3.97 10.68
C GLN A 88 -7.03 -4.87 11.00
N GLY A 89 -6.63 -4.99 12.27
CA GLY A 89 -5.51 -5.84 12.69
C GLY A 89 -5.83 -7.33 12.65
N GLY A 90 -4.80 -8.16 12.54
CA GLY A 90 -4.89 -9.61 12.45
C GLY A 90 -3.64 -10.20 11.81
N LEU A 91 -3.75 -11.38 11.20
CA LEU A 91 -2.75 -11.91 10.26
C LEU A 91 -2.97 -11.23 8.93
N LEU A 92 -1.93 -10.61 8.37
CA LEU A 92 -2.08 -9.66 7.27
C LEU A 92 -1.39 -10.19 6.01
N ASP A 93 -0.30 -9.60 5.55
CA ASP A 93 0.29 -10.01 4.28
C ASP A 93 1.25 -11.19 4.40
N ILE A 94 1.48 -11.84 3.25
CA ILE A 94 2.44 -12.93 3.09
C ILE A 94 3.12 -12.83 1.72
N ALA A 95 4.43 -12.97 1.70
CA ALA A 95 5.22 -13.01 0.48
C ALA A 95 6.27 -14.13 0.54
N ALA A 96 6.45 -14.86 -0.55
CA ALA A 96 7.59 -15.75 -0.72
C ALA A 96 8.84 -14.94 -1.07
N HIS A 97 9.99 -15.34 -0.55
CA HIS A 97 11.27 -14.76 -0.99
C HIS A 97 11.47 -14.96 -2.50
N PRO A 98 12.02 -13.99 -3.26
CA PRO A 98 12.29 -14.17 -4.69
C PRO A 98 13.09 -15.46 -5.02
N ASN A 99 14.00 -15.86 -4.13
CA ASN A 99 14.77 -17.10 -4.24
C ASN A 99 14.23 -18.22 -3.31
N TYR A 100 12.90 -18.29 -3.13
CA TYR A 100 12.27 -19.27 -2.23
C TYR A 100 12.72 -20.71 -2.51
N ALA A 101 12.85 -21.10 -3.78
CA ALA A 101 13.28 -22.46 -4.16
C ALA A 101 14.64 -22.84 -3.57
N GLN A 102 15.53 -21.89 -3.28
CA GLN A 102 16.85 -22.11 -2.72
C GLN A 102 16.89 -21.96 -1.20
N ASN A 103 16.14 -21.00 -0.65
CA ASN A 103 16.26 -20.63 0.76
C ASN A 103 15.04 -20.98 1.63
N GLY A 104 13.86 -21.21 1.03
CA GLY A 104 12.64 -21.61 1.71
C GLY A 104 12.00 -20.51 2.61
N TRP A 105 12.44 -19.25 2.49
CA TRP A 105 11.90 -18.17 3.31
C TRP A 105 10.56 -17.64 2.82
N ILE A 106 9.61 -17.49 3.73
CA ILE A 106 8.37 -16.71 3.57
C ILE A 106 8.37 -15.57 4.58
N TYR A 107 7.78 -14.45 4.20
CA TYR A 107 7.68 -13.24 4.99
C TYR A 107 6.22 -12.98 5.34
N ILE A 108 5.95 -12.63 6.57
CA ILE A 108 4.59 -12.45 7.08
C ILE A 108 4.54 -11.18 7.90
N THR A 109 3.55 -10.34 7.61
CA THR A 109 3.18 -9.22 8.47
C THR A 109 1.90 -9.54 9.23
N TYR A 110 1.84 -9.06 10.46
CA TYR A 110 0.67 -9.21 11.31
C TYR A 110 0.61 -8.13 12.39
N ALA A 111 -0.56 -7.90 12.95
CA ALA A 111 -0.70 -7.08 14.13
C ALA A 111 -0.25 -7.88 15.36
N SER A 112 0.78 -7.40 16.06
CA SER A 112 1.37 -8.03 17.25
C SER A 112 1.22 -7.14 18.46
N SER A 113 0.97 -7.76 19.62
CA SER A 113 0.98 -7.08 20.92
C SER A 113 2.36 -7.07 21.60
N ASP A 114 3.40 -7.57 20.90
CA ASP A 114 4.77 -7.48 21.43
C ASP A 114 5.22 -6.02 21.53
N GLY A 115 6.10 -5.75 22.50
CA GLY A 115 6.70 -4.43 22.68
C GLY A 115 5.92 -3.52 23.63
N GLU A 116 6.22 -2.22 23.57
CA GLU A 116 5.69 -1.20 24.49
C GLU A 116 4.28 -0.76 24.12
N GLY A 117 3.44 -0.51 25.14
CA GLY A 117 2.08 0.00 25.02
C GLY A 117 1.02 -1.08 24.86
N ASP A 118 -0.22 -0.72 25.17
CA ASP A 118 -1.38 -1.60 25.04
C ASP A 118 -1.84 -1.74 23.60
N GLY A 119 -2.44 -2.88 23.28
CA GLY A 119 -3.02 -3.14 21.95
C GLY A 119 -2.07 -3.84 21.00
N GLY A 120 -1.88 -3.30 19.80
CA GLY A 120 -1.01 -3.92 18.80
C GLY A 120 -0.51 -2.96 17.73
N ASN A 121 0.55 -3.36 17.05
CA ASN A 121 1.11 -2.66 15.90
C ASN A 121 1.67 -3.67 14.90
N THR A 122 2.01 -3.21 13.70
CA THR A 122 2.53 -4.04 12.62
C THR A 122 3.88 -4.65 12.99
N LYS A 123 3.99 -5.96 12.80
CA LYS A 123 5.22 -6.75 12.94
C LYS A 123 5.49 -7.51 11.67
N LEU A 124 6.75 -7.56 11.28
CA LEU A 124 7.27 -8.34 10.17
C LEU A 124 8.15 -9.46 10.71
N ILE A 125 7.90 -10.66 10.25
CA ILE A 125 8.73 -11.85 10.49
C ILE A 125 9.11 -12.52 9.18
N ARG A 126 10.13 -13.38 9.21
CA ARG A 126 10.32 -14.43 8.21
C ARG A 126 10.27 -15.79 8.89
N ALA A 127 9.90 -16.81 8.14
CA ALA A 127 9.81 -18.18 8.62
C ALA A 127 10.04 -19.17 7.46
N LYS A 128 10.24 -20.43 7.80
CA LYS A 128 10.22 -21.54 6.83
C LYS A 128 8.94 -22.35 7.01
N LEU A 129 8.50 -23.00 5.94
CA LEU A 129 7.37 -23.92 5.95
C LEU A 129 7.89 -25.35 5.89
N GLU A 130 7.79 -26.09 6.99
CA GLU A 130 8.27 -27.46 7.12
C GLU A 130 7.26 -28.31 7.87
N ASN A 131 7.00 -29.53 7.39
CA ASN A 131 6.10 -30.48 8.05
C ASN A 131 4.72 -29.93 8.38
N GLY A 132 4.18 -29.05 7.52
CA GLY A 132 2.85 -28.43 7.69
C GLY A 132 2.77 -27.36 8.79
N GLY A 133 3.91 -26.80 9.18
CA GLY A 133 3.97 -25.73 10.19
C GLY A 133 5.07 -24.73 9.88
N LEU A 134 5.00 -23.54 10.52
CA LEU A 134 6.07 -22.57 10.49
C LEU A 134 7.21 -22.99 11.42
N THR A 135 8.43 -22.90 10.90
CA THR A 135 9.70 -23.17 11.60
C THR A 135 10.66 -22.01 11.41
N SER A 136 11.77 -21.99 12.14
CA SER A 136 12.82 -20.94 11.98
C SER A 136 12.24 -19.52 11.98
N ILE A 137 11.28 -19.24 12.85
CA ILE A 137 10.61 -17.94 12.92
C ILE A 137 11.56 -16.89 13.45
N GLU A 138 11.84 -15.85 12.64
CA GLU A 138 12.71 -14.73 12.97
C GLU A 138 11.94 -13.42 12.92
N SER A 139 12.08 -12.59 13.97
CA SER A 139 11.50 -11.24 14.00
C SER A 139 12.42 -10.27 13.27
N LEU A 140 11.94 -9.64 12.20
CA LEU A 140 12.72 -8.72 11.38
C LEU A 140 12.48 -7.27 11.78
N TYR A 141 11.23 -6.90 12.04
CA TYR A 141 10.85 -5.56 12.45
C TYR A 141 9.57 -5.55 13.28
N LYS A 142 9.49 -4.62 14.23
CA LYS A 142 8.28 -4.35 14.99
C LYS A 142 8.08 -2.84 15.10
N ALA A 143 7.03 -2.32 14.46
CA ALA A 143 6.64 -0.94 14.61
C ALA A 143 6.09 -0.68 16.03
N GLY A 144 6.36 0.48 16.57
CA GLY A 144 5.97 0.85 17.92
C GLY A 144 5.72 2.34 18.12
N PRO A 145 5.15 2.73 19.27
CA PRO A 145 4.54 1.87 20.30
C PRO A 145 3.25 1.20 19.80
N ASN A 146 2.75 0.22 20.58
CA ASN A 146 1.43 -0.35 20.34
C ASN A 146 0.32 0.68 20.59
N THR A 147 -0.85 0.45 20.00
CA THR A 147 -2.04 1.26 20.24
C THR A 147 -3.28 0.39 20.23
N THR A 148 -4.27 0.75 21.04
CA THR A 148 -5.58 0.08 21.06
C THR A 148 -6.48 0.47 19.89
N LYS A 149 -6.07 1.45 19.09
CA LYS A 149 -6.80 1.85 17.86
C LYS A 149 -6.81 0.69 16.86
N GLY A 150 -7.97 0.48 16.24
CA GLY A 150 -8.21 -0.70 15.39
C GLY A 150 -7.93 -0.48 13.90
N GLN A 151 -7.42 0.69 13.47
CA GLN A 151 -7.26 1.06 12.07
C GLN A 151 -5.80 1.21 11.64
N HIS A 152 -5.60 1.22 10.31
CA HIS A 152 -4.41 1.63 9.58
C HIS A 152 -3.14 0.86 9.97
N PHE A 153 -3.13 -0.44 9.70
CA PHE A 153 -1.94 -1.29 9.92
C PHE A 153 -0.99 -1.32 8.73
N GLY A 154 -1.41 -0.87 7.53
CA GLY A 154 -0.63 -1.02 6.31
C GLY A 154 -0.39 -2.49 6.00
N SER A 155 0.85 -2.94 6.19
CA SER A 155 1.30 -4.35 6.23
C SER A 155 1.66 -5.01 4.90
N ARG A 156 1.53 -4.34 3.76
CA ARG A 156 1.88 -4.93 2.46
C ARG A 156 3.39 -5.18 2.34
N ILE A 157 3.77 -6.27 1.67
CA ILE A 157 5.17 -6.71 1.47
C ILE A 157 5.47 -6.80 -0.02
N VAL A 158 6.66 -6.29 -0.44
CA VAL A 158 7.20 -6.54 -1.77
C VAL A 158 8.74 -6.60 -1.73
N PHE A 159 9.34 -7.33 -2.67
CA PHE A 159 10.77 -7.33 -2.93
C PHE A 159 11.07 -6.56 -4.22
N ASP A 160 12.18 -5.82 -4.23
CA ASP A 160 12.72 -5.27 -5.47
C ASP A 160 13.65 -6.26 -6.21
N LYS A 161 14.19 -5.83 -7.35
CA LYS A 161 15.09 -6.67 -8.19
C LYS A 161 16.44 -6.94 -7.52
N GLU A 162 16.86 -6.08 -6.61
CA GLU A 162 18.09 -6.17 -5.84
C GLU A 162 17.94 -7.08 -4.60
N GLY A 163 16.70 -7.50 -4.29
CA GLY A 163 16.36 -8.35 -3.15
C GLY A 163 16.10 -7.60 -1.86
N TYR A 164 16.00 -6.26 -1.89
CA TYR A 164 15.54 -5.51 -0.74
C TYR A 164 14.06 -5.75 -0.47
N LEU A 165 13.74 -5.87 0.80
CA LEU A 165 12.39 -6.03 1.31
C LEU A 165 11.77 -4.68 1.63
N TYR A 166 10.60 -4.39 1.06
CA TYR A 166 9.79 -3.25 1.43
C TYR A 166 8.53 -3.73 2.14
N PHE A 167 8.13 -3.03 3.20
CA PHE A 167 6.84 -3.25 3.83
C PHE A 167 6.24 -1.95 4.34
N THR A 168 4.94 -1.96 4.61
CA THR A 168 4.21 -0.76 4.99
C THR A 168 3.67 -0.85 6.41
N ALA A 169 3.57 0.29 7.11
CA ALA A 169 2.77 0.44 8.32
C ALA A 169 1.95 1.73 8.22
N GLY A 170 0.64 1.62 8.42
CA GLY A 170 -0.26 2.77 8.45
C GLY A 170 -0.06 3.62 9.70
N GLU A 171 -0.63 4.82 9.72
CA GLU A 171 -0.41 5.83 10.76
C GLU A 171 -1.10 5.50 12.10
N ARG A 172 -1.89 4.44 12.17
CA ARG A 172 -2.54 3.90 13.38
C ARG A 172 -3.55 4.86 14.03
N GLY A 173 -4.17 5.77 13.24
CA GLY A 173 -5.10 6.77 13.72
C GLY A 173 -4.47 7.91 14.51
N GLU A 174 -3.14 8.09 14.41
CA GLU A 174 -2.40 9.22 14.95
C GLU A 174 -2.03 10.20 13.82
N THR A 175 -3.07 10.68 13.14
CA THR A 175 -3.07 11.43 11.88
C THR A 175 -2.05 12.58 11.85
N PHE A 176 -2.00 13.40 12.89
CA PHE A 176 -1.12 14.58 12.96
C PHE A 176 0.18 14.36 13.73
N VAL A 177 0.47 13.14 14.14
CA VAL A 177 1.62 12.82 14.98
C VAL A 177 2.63 11.94 14.23
N ASN A 178 2.18 10.80 13.73
CA ASN A 178 3.08 9.78 13.20
C ASN A 178 3.57 10.04 11.77
N PRO A 179 2.71 10.42 10.78
CA PRO A 179 3.10 10.39 9.37
C PRO A 179 4.31 11.25 9.04
N GLN A 180 4.36 12.48 9.55
CA GLN A 180 5.40 13.47 9.25
C GLN A 180 6.64 13.35 10.13
N ASP A 181 6.62 12.57 11.21
CA ASP A 181 7.74 12.43 12.16
C ASP A 181 8.56 11.17 11.85
N ILE A 182 9.77 11.35 11.32
CA ILE A 182 10.70 10.25 11.02
C ILE A 182 11.36 9.62 12.25
N THR A 183 11.18 10.19 13.45
CA THR A 183 11.62 9.58 14.71
C THR A 183 10.64 8.54 15.23
N ARG A 184 9.47 8.45 14.61
CA ARG A 184 8.37 7.56 14.95
C ARG A 184 8.13 6.53 13.87
N ASP A 185 7.67 5.36 14.27
CA ASP A 185 7.08 4.42 13.35
C ASP A 185 5.67 4.91 12.93
N ASN A 186 5.08 4.21 11.97
CA ASN A 186 3.72 4.38 11.45
C ASN A 186 3.53 5.54 10.45
N GLY A 187 2.69 5.29 9.47
CA GLY A 187 2.55 6.17 8.32
C GLY A 187 3.81 6.18 7.45
N LYS A 188 4.36 4.98 7.17
CA LYS A 188 5.68 4.80 6.55
C LYS A 188 5.70 3.62 5.59
N ILE A 189 6.61 3.70 4.62
CA ILE A 189 7.13 2.53 3.91
C ILE A 189 8.56 2.32 4.40
N TYR A 190 8.89 1.10 4.74
CA TYR A 190 10.21 0.69 5.24
C TYR A 190 10.97 -0.09 4.18
N ARG A 191 12.30 -0.05 4.24
CA ARG A 191 13.18 -0.88 3.42
C ARG A 191 14.22 -1.56 4.28
N LEU A 192 14.33 -2.88 4.13
CA LEU A 192 15.27 -3.75 4.86
C LEU A 192 16.03 -4.66 3.87
N ASN A 193 17.13 -5.23 4.32
CA ASN A 193 17.64 -6.44 3.74
C ASN A 193 16.69 -7.61 4.08
N ASP A 194 16.81 -8.73 3.38
CA ASP A 194 15.99 -9.92 3.56
C ASP A 194 16.09 -10.56 4.96
N ASP A 195 17.20 -10.30 5.66
CA ASP A 195 17.44 -10.72 7.05
C ASP A 195 16.98 -9.72 8.12
N GLY A 196 16.35 -8.61 7.71
CA GLY A 196 15.85 -7.56 8.60
C GLY A 196 16.90 -6.50 8.96
N SER A 197 18.15 -6.65 8.55
CA SER A 197 19.16 -5.61 8.74
C SER A 197 18.86 -4.37 7.89
N ILE A 198 19.34 -3.21 8.34
CA ILE A 198 19.04 -1.93 7.67
C ILE A 198 20.07 -1.68 6.57
N PRO A 199 19.65 -1.45 5.31
CA PRO A 199 20.54 -1.06 4.23
C PRO A 199 21.27 0.25 4.54
N LYS A 200 22.59 0.28 4.37
CA LYS A 200 23.42 1.45 4.70
C LYS A 200 23.08 2.70 3.91
N ASP A 201 22.45 2.52 2.76
CA ASP A 201 22.02 3.59 1.86
C ASP A 201 20.56 4.01 2.07
N ASN A 202 19.89 3.58 3.14
CA ASN A 202 18.57 4.10 3.48
C ASN A 202 18.63 5.60 3.75
N PRO A 203 17.55 6.35 3.42
CA PRO A 203 17.61 7.82 3.37
C PRO A 203 17.90 8.49 4.72
N PHE A 204 17.57 7.83 5.82
CA PHE A 204 17.69 8.41 7.17
C PHE A 204 18.76 7.75 8.04
N VAL A 205 19.62 6.91 7.45
CA VAL A 205 20.75 6.30 8.15
C VAL A 205 21.72 7.37 8.64
N GLY A 206 22.08 7.31 9.93
CA GLY A 206 22.96 8.29 10.59
C GLY A 206 22.29 9.62 10.96
N GLN A 207 21.02 9.82 10.63
CA GLN A 207 20.28 10.99 11.07
C GLN A 207 19.83 10.80 12.54
N LYS A 208 20.14 11.81 13.37
CA LYS A 208 19.86 11.76 14.82
C LYS A 208 18.38 11.45 15.10
N ASN A 209 18.14 10.42 15.91
CA ASN A 209 16.85 9.93 16.35
C ASN A 209 15.93 9.39 15.24
N ALA A 210 16.30 9.43 13.97
CA ALA A 210 15.47 8.87 12.91
C ALA A 210 15.37 7.34 13.02
N LYS A 211 14.24 6.78 12.60
CA LYS A 211 14.08 5.34 12.39
C LYS A 211 14.75 4.99 11.06
N GLU A 212 15.96 4.43 11.10
CA GLU A 212 16.79 4.19 9.92
C GLU A 212 16.19 3.21 8.89
N ALA A 213 15.22 2.38 9.31
CA ALA A 213 14.49 1.50 8.41
C ALA A 213 13.50 2.22 7.50
N ILE A 214 13.12 3.47 7.81
CA ILE A 214 12.17 4.25 7.01
C ILE A 214 12.76 4.53 5.64
N TYR A 215 11.96 4.26 4.60
CA TYR A 215 12.29 4.60 3.21
C TYR A 215 11.49 5.79 2.70
N THR A 216 10.20 5.88 3.07
CA THR A 216 9.32 7.03 2.83
C THR A 216 8.48 7.34 4.06
N PHE A 217 7.93 8.55 4.11
CA PHE A 217 7.09 9.00 5.21
C PHE A 217 5.90 9.84 4.70
N GLY A 218 5.02 10.24 5.61
CA GLY A 218 3.84 11.01 5.22
C GLY A 218 2.75 10.17 4.57
N ASN A 219 2.69 8.88 4.86
CA ASN A 219 1.66 7.97 4.39
C ASN A 219 0.52 7.84 5.42
N ARG A 220 -0.72 7.62 4.94
CA ARG A 220 -1.86 7.34 5.81
C ARG A 220 -1.99 5.84 6.08
N ASN A 221 -2.33 5.06 5.07
CA ASN A 221 -2.56 3.62 5.20
C ASN A 221 -2.28 2.89 3.87
N PRO A 222 -1.01 2.67 3.53
CA PRO A 222 -0.64 1.96 2.31
C PRO A 222 -1.12 0.51 2.35
N GLN A 223 -2.04 0.14 1.45
CA GLN A 223 -2.68 -1.18 1.36
C GLN A 223 -2.30 -1.95 0.10
N GLY A 224 -1.65 -1.30 -0.86
CA GLY A 224 -1.07 -1.93 -2.04
C GLY A 224 0.42 -1.61 -2.15
N LEU A 225 1.19 -2.60 -2.59
CA LEU A 225 2.63 -2.44 -2.87
C LEU A 225 3.02 -3.45 -3.94
N ALA A 226 3.54 -2.99 -5.06
CA ALA A 226 3.96 -3.87 -6.16
C ALA A 226 5.15 -3.29 -6.90
N MET A 227 6.05 -4.16 -7.37
CA MET A 227 7.14 -3.77 -8.24
C MET A 227 6.68 -3.77 -9.70
N HIS A 228 6.86 -2.65 -10.38
CA HIS A 228 6.60 -2.56 -11.81
C HIS A 228 7.57 -3.45 -12.59
N PRO A 229 7.10 -4.40 -13.42
CA PRO A 229 7.94 -5.45 -14.00
C PRO A 229 9.04 -4.92 -14.92
N GLU A 230 8.76 -3.89 -15.70
CA GLU A 230 9.72 -3.32 -16.65
C GLU A 230 10.68 -2.36 -15.98
N THR A 231 10.15 -1.39 -15.22
CA THR A 231 10.96 -0.29 -14.66
C THR A 231 11.66 -0.65 -13.35
N GLY A 232 11.21 -1.70 -12.65
CA GLY A 232 11.68 -2.07 -11.30
C GLY A 232 11.26 -1.09 -10.20
N LYS A 233 10.52 -0.02 -10.52
CA LYS A 233 10.02 0.93 -9.52
C LYS A 233 8.95 0.28 -8.66
N ILE A 234 8.99 0.54 -7.37
CA ILE A 234 7.91 0.16 -6.45
C ILE A 234 6.77 1.18 -6.60
N TRP A 235 5.57 0.66 -6.77
CA TRP A 235 4.32 1.42 -6.75
C TRP A 235 3.57 1.08 -5.48
N GLU A 236 2.90 2.05 -4.93
CA GLU A 236 2.02 1.85 -3.79
C GLU A 236 0.67 2.50 -4.04
N HIS A 237 -0.36 2.03 -3.36
CA HIS A 237 -1.59 2.78 -3.17
C HIS A 237 -1.97 2.82 -1.71
N GLU A 238 -2.57 3.93 -1.31
CA GLU A 238 -3.03 4.12 0.05
C GLU A 238 -4.46 4.65 0.13
N HIS A 239 -5.09 4.37 1.27
CA HIS A 239 -6.44 4.87 1.53
C HIS A 239 -6.42 6.30 2.01
N GLY A 240 -7.18 7.15 1.35
CA GLY A 240 -7.64 8.42 1.90
C GLY A 240 -8.77 8.23 2.93
N PRO A 241 -9.33 9.32 3.46
CA PRO A 241 -10.54 9.27 4.29
C PRO A 241 -11.81 9.16 3.42
N GLN A 242 -12.66 10.17 3.38
CA GLN A 242 -13.74 10.25 2.38
C GLN A 242 -13.21 10.85 1.07
N GLY A 243 -12.72 9.98 0.17
CA GLY A 243 -11.97 10.37 -1.03
C GLY A 243 -10.48 10.51 -0.78
N GLY A 244 -9.73 10.70 -1.87
CA GLY A 244 -8.28 10.85 -1.83
C GLY A 244 -7.53 9.54 -1.55
N ASP A 245 -8.07 8.38 -1.95
CA ASP A 245 -7.24 7.20 -2.14
C ASP A 245 -6.26 7.49 -3.27
N GLU A 246 -5.01 7.07 -3.15
CA GLU A 246 -3.93 7.50 -4.03
C GLU A 246 -3.15 6.33 -4.61
N ILE A 247 -2.56 6.55 -5.79
CA ILE A 247 -1.47 5.73 -6.33
C ILE A 247 -0.22 6.57 -6.38
N ASN A 248 0.87 6.05 -5.85
CA ASN A 248 2.16 6.70 -5.78
C ASN A 248 3.29 5.81 -6.33
N ILE A 249 4.36 6.43 -6.84
CA ILE A 249 5.62 5.77 -7.14
C ILE A 249 6.55 6.00 -5.95
N VAL A 250 6.97 4.93 -5.29
CA VAL A 250 7.83 4.98 -4.11
C VAL A 250 9.21 5.53 -4.47
N LYS A 251 9.59 6.64 -3.83
CA LYS A 251 10.88 7.32 -4.03
C LYS A 251 11.64 7.42 -2.71
N LYS A 252 12.93 7.20 -2.76
CA LYS A 252 13.82 7.25 -1.60
C LYS A 252 13.75 8.59 -0.86
N GLY A 253 13.40 8.58 0.42
CA GLY A 253 13.33 9.76 1.29
C GLY A 253 12.11 10.65 1.05
N ALA A 254 11.19 10.26 0.18
CA ALA A 254 10.05 11.08 -0.18
C ALA A 254 9.02 11.20 0.95
N ASN A 255 8.37 12.37 1.00
CA ASN A 255 7.21 12.68 1.82
C ASN A 255 5.95 12.66 0.96
N TYR A 256 4.96 11.83 1.32
CA TYR A 256 3.66 11.74 0.63
C TYR A 256 2.56 12.60 1.26
N GLY A 257 2.93 13.41 2.24
CA GLY A 257 2.18 14.59 2.66
C GLY A 257 1.07 14.38 3.67
N TRP A 258 0.62 13.15 3.95
CA TRP A 258 -0.43 12.93 4.94
C TRP A 258 0.02 13.41 6.34
N ALA A 259 -0.73 14.23 7.10
CA ALA A 259 -2.07 14.78 6.77
C ALA A 259 -2.00 16.27 6.35
N ASP A 260 -0.82 16.81 6.04
CA ASP A 260 -0.63 18.21 5.62
C ASP A 260 -1.32 18.49 4.28
N VAL A 261 -1.30 17.50 3.36
CA VAL A 261 -2.00 17.53 2.08
C VAL A 261 -2.92 16.32 1.93
N THR A 262 -4.09 16.50 1.33
CA THR A 262 -5.02 15.42 1.01
C THR A 262 -6.09 15.90 0.03
N TYR A 263 -6.60 14.99 -0.82
CA TYR A 263 -7.76 15.23 -1.67
C TYR A 263 -9.09 14.85 -1.01
N GLY A 264 -9.02 14.23 0.19
CA GLY A 264 -10.20 13.78 0.93
C GLY A 264 -10.61 14.71 2.07
N ILE A 265 -11.77 14.43 2.63
CA ILE A 265 -12.30 15.10 3.83
C ILE A 265 -12.52 14.09 4.95
N ASP A 266 -12.58 14.53 6.20
CA ASP A 266 -12.84 13.64 7.33
C ASP A 266 -14.26 13.04 7.28
N TYR A 267 -14.47 11.95 7.99
CA TYR A 267 -15.75 11.24 8.05
C TYR A 267 -16.87 12.05 8.70
N ASP A 268 -16.56 13.11 9.44
CA ASP A 268 -17.52 14.08 9.97
C ASP A 268 -17.83 15.23 8.97
N GLY A 269 -17.27 15.18 7.76
CA GLY A 269 -17.45 16.17 6.70
C GLY A 269 -16.55 17.40 6.80
N LYS A 270 -15.65 17.45 7.79
CA LYS A 270 -14.71 18.57 7.92
C LYS A 270 -13.48 18.37 7.06
N SER A 271 -12.86 19.48 6.67
CA SER A 271 -11.57 19.47 6.01
C SER A 271 -10.47 19.01 6.98
N ILE A 272 -9.64 18.07 6.56
CA ILE A 272 -8.41 17.68 7.27
C ILE A 272 -7.30 18.68 6.95
N SER A 273 -7.17 19.03 5.68
CA SER A 273 -6.26 20.04 5.16
C SER A 273 -6.97 20.89 4.10
N THR A 274 -6.53 22.12 3.94
CA THR A 274 -6.95 22.99 2.83
C THR A 274 -6.01 22.89 1.64
N MET A 275 -4.94 22.10 1.75
CA MET A 275 -3.92 21.93 0.72
C MET A 275 -4.05 20.56 0.06
N THR A 276 -3.94 20.55 -1.26
CA THR A 276 -3.80 19.34 -2.09
C THR A 276 -2.37 19.17 -2.61
N GLU A 277 -1.54 20.22 -2.51
CA GLU A 277 -0.14 20.23 -2.92
C GLU A 277 0.69 21.05 -1.92
N LYS A 278 1.95 20.70 -1.74
CA LYS A 278 2.90 21.40 -0.86
C LYS A 278 4.33 21.18 -1.38
N GLU A 279 5.17 22.22 -1.31
CA GLU A 279 6.58 22.08 -1.65
C GLU A 279 7.26 21.00 -0.77
N GLY A 280 8.06 20.15 -1.42
CA GLY A 280 8.73 19.01 -0.75
C GLY A 280 7.85 17.80 -0.49
N VAL A 281 6.61 17.80 -0.96
CA VAL A 281 5.69 16.66 -0.95
C VAL A 281 5.57 16.08 -2.35
N GLU A 282 5.58 14.75 -2.46
CA GLU A 282 5.31 14.04 -3.71
C GLU A 282 3.81 13.97 -3.95
N ASN A 283 3.39 14.44 -5.12
CA ASN A 283 2.00 14.32 -5.53
C ASN A 283 1.71 12.91 -6.06
N PRO A 284 0.50 12.37 -5.83
CA PRO A 284 0.11 11.09 -6.38
C PRO A 284 0.05 11.15 -7.91
N ILE A 285 0.32 10.01 -8.57
CA ILE A 285 0.12 9.88 -10.03
C ILE A 285 -1.35 9.72 -10.40
N TYR A 286 -2.16 9.27 -9.44
CA TYR A 286 -3.61 9.17 -9.56
C TYR A 286 -4.27 9.20 -8.19
N TYR A 287 -5.51 9.70 -8.11
CA TYR A 287 -6.33 9.65 -6.90
C TYR A 287 -7.81 9.46 -7.25
N TRP A 288 -8.57 8.91 -6.29
CA TRP A 288 -10.01 8.69 -6.45
C TRP A 288 -10.85 9.62 -5.59
N LEU A 289 -11.88 10.17 -6.21
CA LEU A 289 -12.97 10.89 -5.55
C LEU A 289 -14.32 10.37 -6.11
N PRO A 290 -15.16 9.71 -5.31
CA PRO A 290 -14.97 9.36 -3.90
C PRO A 290 -13.95 8.24 -3.70
N SER A 291 -13.61 7.92 -2.42
CA SER A 291 -12.78 6.77 -2.04
C SER A 291 -13.40 5.46 -2.54
N ILE A 292 -12.57 4.57 -3.06
CA ILE A 292 -12.91 3.20 -3.47
C ILE A 292 -12.34 2.14 -2.55
N ALA A 293 -11.52 2.54 -1.57
CA ALA A 293 -10.79 1.67 -0.64
C ALA A 293 -10.04 0.54 -1.35
N PRO A 294 -9.08 0.82 -2.26
CA PRO A 294 -8.37 -0.19 -3.02
C PRO A 294 -7.60 -1.13 -2.06
N SER A 295 -7.55 -2.42 -2.40
CA SER A 295 -6.92 -3.44 -1.56
C SER A 295 -5.53 -3.82 -2.12
N GLY A 296 -5.26 -5.11 -2.41
CA GLY A 296 -3.97 -5.49 -2.98
C GLY A 296 -3.74 -4.93 -4.39
N MET A 297 -2.46 -4.84 -4.79
CA MET A 297 -2.05 -4.39 -6.11
C MET A 297 -1.14 -5.41 -6.76
N ALA A 298 -1.30 -5.61 -8.07
CA ALA A 298 -0.40 -6.43 -8.88
C ALA A 298 -0.36 -5.90 -10.32
N PHE A 299 0.78 -6.06 -10.97
CA PHE A 299 0.93 -5.82 -12.40
C PHE A 299 0.66 -7.11 -13.16
N VAL A 300 -0.16 -7.02 -14.20
CA VAL A 300 -0.37 -8.13 -15.14
C VAL A 300 0.87 -8.25 -16.04
N THR A 301 1.48 -9.42 -16.05
CA THR A 301 2.73 -9.69 -16.80
C THR A 301 2.55 -10.76 -17.88
N SER A 302 1.32 -11.24 -18.11
CA SER A 302 1.01 -12.26 -19.09
C SER A 302 0.19 -11.72 -20.24
N ASP A 303 0.30 -12.34 -21.44
CA ASP A 303 -0.44 -11.99 -22.65
C ASP A 303 -1.90 -12.54 -22.65
N LYS A 304 -2.40 -12.96 -21.49
CA LYS A 304 -3.74 -13.54 -21.36
C LYS A 304 -4.87 -12.52 -21.28
N TYR A 305 -4.55 -11.26 -21.02
CA TYR A 305 -5.54 -10.19 -20.80
C TYR A 305 -5.26 -8.99 -21.67
#